data_b46db457c39fbb9d6ab6b778df1c4cf9
#
_entry.id   b46db457c39fbb9d6ab6b778df1c4cf9
#
_cell.length_a   1.000
_cell.length_b   1.000
_cell.length_c   1.000
_cell.angle_alpha   90.00
_cell.angle_beta   90.00
_cell.angle_gamma   90.00
#
_symmetry.space_group_name_H-M   'P 1'
#
loop_
_entity.id
_entity.type
_entity.pdbx_description
1 polymer ?
#
loop_
_entity_poly.entity_id
_entity_poly.type
_entity_poly.pdbx_seq_one_letter_code
_entity_poly.pdbx_strand_id
1 'polypeptide(L)'
;MKKFLLILLLNISMLSAQENEIFLMRFHEMEVSGNQSEFISANKNYFKPLASQAIKDKKWAGWQMLQSVTESNKYVFIHYYNSPKQYETSKDVFSSAVAEKLGLKSPNMNSFEWKTTAPMDIYQVFSVASGNSQSNYWVKNDYKFNDRQKFIDNHKLFAEIVAKQMQKDMEGFNHGAAINLTFEKYENEEMVSYNGVSFDGAASLEQLLTNRAYKENQETNKTWQKIGKKFTDEVEKKGASDFATAKKTTIWRLVDETWGD
;
A
#
# COMPACT_ATOMS: atom_id res chain seq x y z
N MET A 1 6.31 25.29 11.59
CA MET A 1 5.63 24.38 10.67
C MET A 1 6.63 23.43 10.04
N LYS A 2 7.20 22.48 10.80
CA LYS A 2 8.23 21.49 10.33
C LYS A 2 8.06 20.14 11.05
N LYS A 3 6.86 19.75 11.47
CA LYS A 3 6.64 18.55 12.28
C LYS A 3 5.66 17.52 11.67
N PHE A 4 5.21 17.70 10.44
CA PHE A 4 4.12 16.88 9.88
C PHE A 4 4.56 15.79 8.91
N LEU A 5 5.85 15.65 8.61
CA LEU A 5 6.32 14.74 7.56
C LEU A 5 6.95 13.43 8.10
N LEU A 6 6.89 13.21 9.40
CA LEU A 6 7.63 12.11 10.03
C LEU A 6 6.78 10.86 10.33
N ILE A 7 5.51 10.87 10.02
CA ILE A 7 4.54 10.05 10.76
C ILE A 7 4.30 8.69 10.13
N LEU A 8 4.29 8.55 8.83
CA LEU A 8 4.10 7.22 8.22
C LEU A 8 5.28 6.30 8.48
N LEU A 9 6.43 6.88 8.72
CA LEU A 9 7.69 6.18 8.70
C LEU A 9 8.38 6.11 10.06
N LEU A 10 8.05 6.98 11.00
CA LEU A 10 8.48 6.85 12.39
C LEU A 10 7.79 5.68 13.09
N ASN A 11 6.54 5.39 12.76
CA ASN A 11 5.88 4.18 13.27
C ASN A 11 6.44 2.89 12.65
N ILE A 12 7.01 2.96 11.47
CA ILE A 12 7.66 1.81 10.81
C ILE A 12 9.13 1.67 11.23
N SER A 13 9.80 2.74 11.61
CA SER A 13 11.13 2.61 12.23
C SER A 13 11.08 2.01 13.64
N MET A 14 9.93 2.07 14.32
CA MET A 14 9.70 1.25 15.53
C MET A 14 9.49 -0.24 15.24
N LEU A 15 9.12 -0.61 14.01
CA LEU A 15 9.07 -2.02 13.58
C LEU A 15 10.44 -2.71 13.59
N SER A 16 11.53 -1.96 13.53
CA SER A 16 12.89 -2.53 13.65
C SER A 16 13.31 -2.84 15.10
N ALA A 17 12.51 -2.42 16.09
CA ALA A 17 12.84 -2.57 17.51
C ALA A 17 11.87 -3.48 18.30
N GLN A 18 10.76 -3.92 17.70
CA GLN A 18 9.80 -4.82 18.35
C GLN A 18 9.56 -6.06 17.49
N GLU A 19 10.22 -7.15 17.82
CA GLU A 19 10.17 -8.45 17.13
C GLU A 19 8.79 -9.13 17.08
N ASN A 20 7.70 -8.50 17.59
CA ASN A 20 6.39 -9.13 17.73
C ASN A 20 5.15 -8.28 17.32
N GLU A 21 5.30 -7.10 16.76
CA GLU A 21 4.13 -6.34 16.31
C GLU A 21 3.76 -6.69 14.87
N ILE A 22 2.56 -7.24 14.70
CA ILE A 22 1.98 -7.59 13.39
C ILE A 22 1.28 -6.37 12.83
N PHE A 23 1.93 -5.67 11.89
CA PHE A 23 1.31 -4.59 11.14
C PHE A 23 0.47 -5.13 9.99
N LEU A 24 -0.82 -4.79 9.96
CA LEU A 24 -1.76 -5.32 8.98
C LEU A 24 -2.24 -4.23 8.03
N MET A 25 -2.52 -4.65 6.79
CA MET A 25 -3.23 -3.85 5.79
C MET A 25 -4.45 -4.62 5.28
N ARG A 26 -5.50 -3.89 4.93
CA ARG A 26 -6.65 -4.42 4.21
C ARG A 26 -6.93 -3.56 2.99
N PHE A 27 -7.07 -4.19 1.83
CA PHE A 27 -7.43 -3.53 0.58
C PHE A 27 -8.91 -3.70 0.30
N HIS A 28 -9.53 -2.62 -0.15
CA HIS A 28 -10.87 -2.65 -0.71
C HIS A 28 -10.79 -1.98 -2.10
N GLU A 29 -10.55 -2.79 -3.13
CA GLU A 29 -10.58 -2.35 -4.52
C GLU A 29 -12.03 -2.29 -5.01
N MET A 30 -12.40 -1.19 -5.66
CA MET A 30 -13.75 -0.97 -6.16
C MET A 30 -13.76 -0.23 -7.49
N GLU A 31 -14.79 -0.48 -8.25
CA GLU A 31 -15.16 0.29 -9.42
C GLU A 31 -16.36 1.18 -9.07
N VAL A 32 -16.26 2.46 -9.42
CA VAL A 32 -17.31 3.46 -9.16
C VAL A 32 -17.96 3.86 -10.46
N SER A 33 -19.28 3.78 -10.52
CA SER A 33 -20.10 4.27 -11.62
C SER A 33 -20.90 5.51 -11.20
N GLY A 34 -21.41 6.27 -12.20
CA GLY A 34 -22.14 7.51 -11.94
C GLY A 34 -21.25 8.73 -11.75
N ASN A 35 -21.59 9.61 -10.81
CA ASN A 35 -20.94 10.90 -10.63
C ASN A 35 -19.65 10.77 -9.79
N GLN A 36 -18.50 10.70 -10.45
CA GLN A 36 -17.18 10.59 -9.82
C GLN A 36 -16.86 11.78 -8.91
N SER A 37 -17.30 13.00 -9.27
CA SER A 37 -17.04 14.20 -8.47
C SER A 37 -17.78 14.14 -7.14
N GLU A 38 -19.03 13.64 -7.15
CA GLU A 38 -19.80 13.43 -5.92
C GLU A 38 -19.22 12.31 -5.05
N PHE A 39 -18.72 11.23 -5.67
CA PHE A 39 -18.00 10.19 -4.94
C PHE A 39 -16.76 10.74 -4.24
N ILE A 40 -15.92 11.54 -4.92
CA ILE A 40 -14.75 12.17 -4.31
C ILE A 40 -15.15 13.17 -3.22
N SER A 41 -16.23 13.94 -3.43
CA SER A 41 -16.78 14.84 -2.42
C SER A 41 -17.28 14.08 -1.18
N ALA A 42 -18.00 12.97 -1.38
CA ALA A 42 -18.43 12.08 -0.29
C ALA A 42 -17.23 11.52 0.48
N ASN A 43 -16.17 11.13 -0.23
CA ASN A 43 -14.94 10.69 0.40
C ASN A 43 -14.36 11.77 1.33
N LYS A 44 -14.17 12.98 0.82
CA LYS A 44 -13.58 14.09 1.56
C LYS A 44 -14.43 14.53 2.77
N ASN A 45 -15.75 14.61 2.60
CA ASN A 45 -16.64 15.25 3.55
C ASN A 45 -17.35 14.27 4.49
N TYR A 46 -17.31 12.96 4.21
CA TYR A 46 -17.98 11.94 5.02
C TYR A 46 -17.03 10.80 5.42
N PHE A 47 -16.42 10.08 4.46
CA PHE A 47 -15.61 8.90 4.78
C PHE A 47 -14.29 9.24 5.46
N LYS A 48 -13.56 10.27 5.01
CA LYS A 48 -12.31 10.70 5.64
C LYS A 48 -12.49 11.20 7.08
N PRO A 49 -13.50 12.04 7.43
CA PRO A 49 -13.78 12.39 8.82
C PRO A 49 -14.04 11.18 9.71
N LEU A 50 -14.78 10.17 9.21
CA LEU A 50 -14.99 8.91 9.93
C LEU A 50 -13.69 8.13 10.13
N ALA A 51 -12.87 8.02 9.10
CA ALA A 51 -11.55 7.41 9.18
C ALA A 51 -10.64 8.14 10.17
N SER A 52 -10.63 9.48 10.14
CA SER A 52 -9.86 10.29 11.09
C SER A 52 -10.32 10.10 12.54
N GLN A 53 -11.63 9.93 12.76
CA GLN A 53 -12.15 9.61 14.09
C GLN A 53 -11.73 8.20 14.53
N ALA A 54 -11.78 7.21 13.62
CA ALA A 54 -11.33 5.86 13.91
C ALA A 54 -9.84 5.80 14.32
N ILE A 55 -9.02 6.64 13.70
CA ILE A 55 -7.59 6.77 14.03
C ILE A 55 -7.43 7.42 15.43
N LYS A 56 -8.16 8.50 15.72
CA LYS A 56 -8.17 9.13 17.06
C LYS A 56 -8.62 8.16 18.15
N ASP A 57 -9.60 7.32 17.83
CA ASP A 57 -10.12 6.28 18.73
C ASP A 57 -9.21 5.03 18.80
N LYS A 58 -8.04 5.06 18.15
CA LYS A 58 -7.06 3.96 18.05
C LYS A 58 -7.64 2.67 17.46
N LYS A 59 -8.69 2.77 16.65
CA LYS A 59 -9.27 1.65 15.89
C LYS A 59 -8.51 1.36 14.61
N TRP A 60 -7.87 2.39 14.01
CA TRP A 60 -7.03 2.32 12.84
C TRP A 60 -5.69 3.01 13.09
N ALA A 61 -4.64 2.55 12.40
CA ALA A 61 -3.34 3.21 12.36
C ALA A 61 -3.29 4.27 11.25
N GLY A 62 -3.99 4.01 10.15
CA GLY A 62 -4.03 4.90 9.00
C GLY A 62 -5.09 4.47 8.00
N TRP A 63 -5.33 5.37 7.04
CA TRP A 63 -6.27 5.18 5.96
C TRP A 63 -5.82 5.95 4.72
N GLN A 64 -5.92 5.32 3.56
CA GLN A 64 -5.62 5.93 2.26
C GLN A 64 -6.71 5.62 1.25
N MET A 65 -6.93 6.57 0.34
CA MET A 65 -7.69 6.39 -0.90
C MET A 65 -6.78 6.64 -2.08
N LEU A 66 -6.66 5.66 -2.95
CA LEU A 66 -5.91 5.76 -4.19
C LEU A 66 -6.86 5.60 -5.38
N GLN A 67 -6.52 6.24 -6.51
CA GLN A 67 -7.24 6.10 -7.78
C GLN A 67 -6.30 5.50 -8.83
N SER A 68 -6.80 4.58 -9.64
CA SER A 68 -6.03 4.01 -10.75
C SER A 68 -5.66 5.10 -11.76
N VAL A 69 -4.41 5.07 -12.23
CA VAL A 69 -3.91 5.98 -13.27
C VAL A 69 -4.46 5.60 -14.65
N THR A 70 -4.72 4.31 -14.87
CA THR A 70 -5.16 3.79 -16.17
C THR A 70 -6.67 3.68 -16.31
N GLU A 71 -7.39 3.57 -15.18
CA GLU A 71 -8.85 3.38 -15.13
C GLU A 71 -9.43 4.35 -14.10
N SER A 72 -9.84 5.54 -14.56
CA SER A 72 -10.22 6.66 -13.68
C SER A 72 -11.42 6.40 -12.76
N ASN A 73 -12.19 5.34 -13.02
CA ASN A 73 -13.33 4.89 -12.20
C ASN A 73 -12.95 3.82 -11.17
N LYS A 74 -11.68 3.38 -11.13
CA LYS A 74 -11.21 2.39 -10.15
C LYS A 74 -10.47 3.06 -9.01
N TYR A 75 -10.84 2.64 -7.80
CA TYR A 75 -10.31 3.13 -6.54
C TYR A 75 -9.89 1.96 -5.65
N VAL A 76 -8.96 2.23 -4.75
CA VAL A 76 -8.65 1.34 -3.64
C VAL A 76 -8.61 2.12 -2.33
N PHE A 77 -9.29 1.61 -1.33
CA PHE A 77 -9.13 2.04 0.06
C PHE A 77 -8.20 1.08 0.78
N ILE A 78 -7.23 1.64 1.48
CA ILE A 78 -6.29 0.86 2.29
C ILE A 78 -6.50 1.26 3.75
N HIS A 79 -6.78 0.26 4.58
CA HIS A 79 -6.91 0.41 6.01
C HIS A 79 -5.69 -0.22 6.67
N TYR A 80 -5.05 0.51 7.59
CA TYR A 80 -3.85 0.07 8.30
C TYR A 80 -4.15 -0.18 9.78
N TYR A 81 -3.52 -1.22 10.33
CA TYR A 81 -3.69 -1.65 11.72
C TYR A 81 -2.35 -2.02 12.33
N ASN A 82 -2.08 -1.52 13.55
CA ASN A 82 -0.85 -1.84 14.28
C ASN A 82 -0.88 -3.24 14.92
N SER A 83 -2.04 -3.91 14.94
CA SER A 83 -2.17 -5.24 15.55
C SER A 83 -3.45 -5.95 15.10
N PRO A 84 -3.52 -7.29 15.22
CA PRO A 84 -4.76 -8.05 15.04
C PRO A 84 -5.89 -7.57 15.96
N LYS A 85 -5.59 -7.21 17.20
CA LYS A 85 -6.58 -6.68 18.15
C LYS A 85 -7.21 -5.39 17.65
N GLN A 86 -6.40 -4.49 17.08
CA GLN A 86 -6.91 -3.24 16.49
C GLN A 86 -7.85 -3.55 15.30
N TYR A 87 -7.50 -4.53 14.46
CA TYR A 87 -8.36 -5.00 13.38
C TYR A 87 -9.71 -5.52 13.91
N GLU A 88 -9.70 -6.37 14.95
CA GLU A 88 -10.93 -6.94 15.54
C GLU A 88 -11.86 -5.87 16.11
N THR A 89 -11.30 -4.81 16.71
CA THR A 89 -12.06 -3.70 17.32
C THR A 89 -12.49 -2.62 16.33
N SER A 90 -12.08 -2.74 15.05
CA SER A 90 -12.36 -1.75 14.00
C SER A 90 -13.75 -1.87 13.35
N LYS A 91 -14.61 -2.75 13.86
CA LYS A 91 -15.99 -2.89 13.39
C LYS A 91 -16.76 -1.57 13.62
N ASP A 92 -17.70 -1.30 12.72
CA ASP A 92 -18.64 -0.16 12.83
C ASP A 92 -18.03 1.25 12.73
N VAL A 93 -16.81 1.39 12.18
CA VAL A 93 -16.18 2.70 11.95
C VAL A 93 -17.07 3.61 11.08
N PHE A 94 -17.67 3.06 10.05
CA PHE A 94 -18.56 3.79 9.12
C PHE A 94 -20.04 3.70 9.50
N SER A 95 -20.37 3.52 10.77
CA SER A 95 -21.75 3.47 11.23
C SER A 95 -22.42 4.85 11.23
N SER A 96 -23.74 4.88 11.03
CA SER A 96 -24.55 6.09 11.13
C SER A 96 -24.41 6.78 12.52
N ALA A 97 -24.31 6.00 13.57
CA ALA A 97 -24.15 6.51 14.94
C ALA A 97 -22.85 7.31 15.11
N VAL A 98 -21.73 6.89 14.50
CA VAL A 98 -20.48 7.65 14.50
C VAL A 98 -20.63 8.91 13.66
N ALA A 99 -21.28 8.82 12.50
CA ALA A 99 -21.52 9.97 11.63
C ALA A 99 -22.37 11.04 12.31
N GLU A 100 -23.46 10.65 12.96
CA GLU A 100 -24.33 11.55 13.73
C GLU A 100 -23.58 12.25 14.87
N LYS A 101 -22.77 11.50 15.64
CA LYS A 101 -21.92 12.06 16.71
C LYS A 101 -20.95 13.13 16.19
N LEU A 102 -20.48 12.99 14.96
CA LEU A 102 -19.58 13.95 14.30
C LEU A 102 -20.35 15.06 13.56
N GLY A 103 -21.68 15.05 13.57
CA GLY A 103 -22.51 16.02 12.84
C GLY A 103 -22.39 15.91 11.32
N LEU A 104 -21.99 14.74 10.80
CA LEU A 104 -21.81 14.52 9.38
C LEU A 104 -23.15 14.25 8.70
N LYS A 105 -23.36 14.91 7.56
CA LYS A 105 -24.51 14.62 6.68
C LYS A 105 -24.17 13.46 5.77
N SER A 106 -25.04 12.45 5.69
CA SER A 106 -24.89 11.36 4.75
C SER A 106 -24.80 11.89 3.31
N PRO A 107 -23.87 11.39 2.50
CA PRO A 107 -23.77 11.79 1.11
C PRO A 107 -24.99 11.30 0.30
N ASN A 108 -25.21 11.92 -0.85
CA ASN A 108 -26.23 11.45 -1.80
C ASN A 108 -25.76 10.18 -2.49
N MET A 109 -26.09 9.03 -1.90
CA MET A 109 -25.69 7.71 -2.43
C MET A 109 -26.39 7.34 -3.72
N ASN A 110 -27.38 8.11 -4.18
CA ASN A 110 -28.10 7.85 -5.44
C ASN A 110 -27.36 8.39 -6.68
N SER A 111 -26.31 9.19 -6.48
CA SER A 111 -25.56 9.82 -7.58
C SER A 111 -24.39 8.98 -8.07
N PHE A 112 -23.98 7.98 -7.31
CA PHE A 112 -22.91 7.05 -7.66
C PHE A 112 -23.15 5.68 -7.01
N GLU A 113 -22.57 4.66 -7.62
CA GLU A 113 -22.57 3.29 -7.11
C GLU A 113 -21.14 2.77 -7.11
N TRP A 114 -20.82 1.81 -6.23
CA TRP A 114 -19.55 1.09 -6.28
C TRP A 114 -19.75 -0.42 -6.24
N LYS A 115 -18.87 -1.12 -6.95
CA LYS A 115 -18.77 -2.57 -6.95
C LYS A 115 -17.37 -2.97 -6.48
N THR A 116 -17.27 -3.86 -5.49
CA THR A 116 -16.00 -4.47 -5.10
C THR A 116 -15.47 -5.32 -6.25
N THR A 117 -14.19 -5.13 -6.62
CA THR A 117 -13.57 -5.77 -7.78
C THR A 117 -12.46 -6.76 -7.43
N ALA A 118 -12.09 -6.83 -6.15
CA ALA A 118 -11.11 -7.80 -5.63
C ALA A 118 -11.51 -8.26 -4.23
N PRO A 119 -11.06 -9.46 -3.78
CA PRO A 119 -11.24 -9.88 -2.39
C PRO A 119 -10.69 -8.86 -1.41
N MET A 120 -11.38 -8.65 -0.29
CA MET A 120 -10.92 -7.78 0.79
C MET A 120 -10.00 -8.53 1.74
N ASP A 121 -8.86 -8.96 1.22
CA ASP A 121 -7.87 -9.75 1.95
C ASP A 121 -7.13 -8.94 3.02
N ILE A 122 -6.63 -9.66 4.02
CA ILE A 122 -5.79 -9.12 5.08
C ILE A 122 -4.33 -9.47 4.79
N TYR A 123 -3.48 -8.47 4.77
CA TYR A 123 -2.05 -8.63 4.50
C TYR A 123 -1.22 -8.27 5.73
N GLN A 124 -0.23 -9.09 6.03
CA GLN A 124 0.82 -8.76 7.00
C GLN A 124 2.00 -8.11 6.29
N VAL A 125 2.33 -6.88 6.66
CA VAL A 125 3.53 -6.19 6.17
C VAL A 125 4.76 -6.77 6.85
N PHE A 126 5.79 -7.12 6.09
CA PHE A 126 7.02 -7.69 6.62
C PHE A 126 8.28 -6.96 6.14
N SER A 127 8.16 -6.10 5.15
CA SER A 127 9.29 -5.33 4.62
C SER A 127 8.83 -3.91 4.31
N VAL A 128 9.62 -2.95 4.75
CA VAL A 128 9.42 -1.54 4.45
C VAL A 128 10.77 -0.85 4.28
N ALA A 129 10.87 0.00 3.28
CA ALA A 129 11.94 0.98 3.15
C ALA A 129 11.31 2.35 2.90
N SER A 130 11.51 3.22 3.84
CA SER A 130 10.87 4.51 3.91
C SER A 130 11.79 5.63 3.46
N GLY A 131 11.33 6.42 2.50
CA GLY A 131 12.01 7.63 2.04
C GLY A 131 11.71 8.85 2.92
N ASN A 132 12.28 9.97 2.56
CA ASN A 132 12.18 11.23 3.32
C ASN A 132 10.98 12.11 2.93
N SER A 133 10.20 11.70 1.94
CA SER A 133 9.07 12.46 1.42
C SER A 133 7.90 11.56 1.05
N GLN A 134 6.73 12.17 0.90
CA GLN A 134 5.48 11.48 0.57
C GLN A 134 5.51 10.94 -0.85
N SER A 135 4.98 9.73 -1.05
CA SER A 135 4.67 9.19 -2.37
C SER A 135 3.27 9.61 -2.79
N ASN A 136 3.16 10.23 -3.97
CA ASN A 136 1.87 10.58 -4.56
C ASN A 136 1.42 9.53 -5.59
N TYR A 137 2.33 8.71 -6.06
CA TYR A 137 2.07 7.63 -7.01
C TYR A 137 2.68 6.32 -6.54
N TRP A 138 1.99 5.22 -6.79
CA TRP A 138 2.35 3.90 -6.32
C TRP A 138 2.21 2.86 -7.43
N VAL A 139 3.19 1.99 -7.55
CA VAL A 139 3.04 0.72 -8.27
C VAL A 139 2.68 -0.34 -7.24
N LYS A 140 1.59 -1.04 -7.47
CA LYS A 140 1.20 -2.25 -6.74
C LYS A 140 1.49 -3.46 -7.64
N ASN A 141 2.27 -4.40 -7.15
CA ASN A 141 2.52 -5.67 -7.81
C ASN A 141 1.88 -6.78 -6.98
N ASP A 142 0.99 -7.55 -7.59
CA ASP A 142 0.37 -8.72 -7.01
C ASP A 142 1.13 -9.98 -7.44
N TYR A 143 1.44 -10.86 -6.48
CA TYR A 143 2.29 -12.03 -6.69
C TYR A 143 1.57 -13.34 -6.37
N LYS A 144 1.95 -14.39 -7.14
CA LYS A 144 1.86 -15.78 -6.70
C LYS A 144 3.26 -16.28 -6.36
N PHE A 145 3.45 -16.77 -5.15
CA PHE A 145 4.68 -17.44 -4.72
C PHE A 145 4.39 -18.84 -4.22
N ASN A 146 5.36 -19.75 -4.40
CA ASN A 146 5.29 -21.11 -3.89
C ASN A 146 6.08 -21.28 -2.58
N ASP A 147 7.00 -20.36 -2.30
CA ASP A 147 7.83 -20.35 -1.12
C ASP A 147 7.72 -18.99 -0.42
N ARG A 148 7.04 -18.99 0.73
CA ARG A 148 6.81 -17.81 1.54
C ARG A 148 8.12 -17.19 2.04
N GLN A 149 9.06 -18.04 2.49
CA GLN A 149 10.30 -17.55 3.07
C GLN A 149 11.19 -16.87 2.01
N LYS A 150 11.27 -17.46 0.83
CA LYS A 150 11.99 -16.85 -0.30
C LYS A 150 11.39 -15.50 -0.70
N PHE A 151 10.06 -15.38 -0.72
CA PHE A 151 9.38 -14.11 -1.00
C PHE A 151 9.73 -13.05 0.03
N ILE A 152 9.71 -13.40 1.33
CA ILE A 152 10.08 -12.52 2.42
C ILE A 152 11.54 -12.09 2.32
N ASP A 153 12.45 -13.04 2.15
CA ASP A 153 13.89 -12.76 2.11
C ASP A 153 14.28 -11.90 0.91
N ASN A 154 13.69 -12.14 -0.26
CA ASN A 154 13.92 -11.32 -1.45
C ASN A 154 13.52 -9.85 -1.21
N HIS A 155 12.30 -9.61 -0.72
CA HIS A 155 11.83 -8.25 -0.48
C HIS A 155 12.55 -7.54 0.68
N LYS A 156 12.99 -8.25 1.71
CA LYS A 156 13.87 -7.70 2.74
C LYS A 156 15.23 -7.26 2.16
N LEU A 157 15.85 -8.11 1.33
CA LEU A 157 17.07 -7.76 0.63
C LEU A 157 16.87 -6.58 -0.34
N PHE A 158 15.75 -6.55 -1.05
CA PHE A 158 15.40 -5.41 -1.89
C PHE A 158 15.34 -4.11 -1.08
N ALA A 159 14.64 -4.11 0.06
CA ALA A 159 14.54 -2.95 0.94
C ALA A 159 15.92 -2.50 1.49
N GLU A 160 16.76 -3.45 1.86
CA GLU A 160 18.09 -3.18 2.43
C GLU A 160 19.12 -2.68 1.41
N ILE A 161 19.07 -3.16 0.17
CA ILE A 161 20.12 -2.95 -0.83
C ILE A 161 19.65 -1.97 -1.91
N VAL A 162 18.52 -2.29 -2.58
CA VAL A 162 18.05 -1.56 -3.76
C VAL A 162 17.29 -0.30 -3.34
N ALA A 163 16.31 -0.43 -2.45
CA ALA A 163 15.46 0.67 -2.06
C ALA A 163 16.24 1.83 -1.41
N LYS A 164 17.28 1.54 -0.64
CA LYS A 164 18.17 2.57 -0.07
C LYS A 164 18.87 3.43 -1.13
N GLN A 165 19.20 2.86 -2.28
CA GLN A 165 19.76 3.65 -3.37
C GLN A 165 18.67 4.40 -4.12
N MET A 166 17.54 3.76 -4.35
CA MET A 166 16.40 4.42 -4.98
C MET A 166 15.94 5.67 -4.19
N GLN A 167 15.99 5.61 -2.86
CA GLN A 167 15.70 6.77 -1.99
C GLN A 167 16.67 7.94 -2.15
N LYS A 168 17.90 7.69 -2.61
CA LYS A 168 18.87 8.75 -2.91
C LYS A 168 18.65 9.37 -4.30
N ASP A 169 18.19 8.55 -5.23
CA ASP A 169 18.07 8.92 -6.63
C ASP A 169 16.66 9.43 -6.98
N MET A 170 15.67 9.16 -6.11
CA MET A 170 14.26 9.49 -6.31
C MET A 170 13.63 10.15 -5.10
N GLU A 171 13.00 11.27 -5.34
CA GLU A 171 12.15 11.91 -4.35
C GLU A 171 10.88 11.07 -4.10
N GLY A 172 10.53 10.91 -2.82
CA GLY A 172 9.34 10.19 -2.41
C GLY A 172 9.37 8.68 -2.69
N PHE A 173 10.57 8.09 -2.91
CA PHE A 173 10.64 6.65 -3.03
C PHE A 173 10.38 5.97 -1.70
N ASN A 174 9.37 5.14 -1.69
CA ASN A 174 9.02 4.26 -0.58
C ASN A 174 8.76 2.86 -1.13
N HIS A 175 9.13 1.83 -0.37
CA HIS A 175 8.88 0.43 -0.70
C HIS A 175 8.19 -0.27 0.45
N GLY A 176 7.23 -1.14 0.13
CA GLY A 176 6.60 -2.03 1.09
C GLY A 176 6.28 -3.38 0.46
N ALA A 177 6.36 -4.45 1.26
CA ALA A 177 5.93 -5.77 0.84
C ALA A 177 5.16 -6.47 1.95
N ALA A 178 4.15 -7.25 1.56
CA ALA A 178 3.24 -7.91 2.46
C ALA A 178 2.80 -9.29 1.94
N ILE A 179 2.46 -10.17 2.87
CA ILE A 179 1.87 -11.48 2.58
C ILE A 179 0.39 -11.49 2.94
N ASN A 180 -0.40 -12.14 2.13
CA ASN A 180 -1.82 -12.35 2.35
C ASN A 180 -2.02 -13.41 3.43
N LEU A 181 -2.69 -13.06 4.53
CA LEU A 181 -3.01 -13.96 5.65
C LEU A 181 -4.32 -14.72 5.44
N THR A 182 -5.19 -14.18 4.61
CA THR A 182 -6.53 -14.71 4.33
C THR A 182 -6.62 -15.34 2.94
N PHE A 183 -5.46 -15.59 2.30
CA PHE A 183 -5.39 -16.19 0.99
C PHE A 183 -6.09 -17.55 1.02
N GLU A 184 -7.23 -17.59 0.33
CA GLU A 184 -7.94 -18.81 -0.02
C GLU A 184 -7.85 -18.99 -1.53
N LYS A 185 -7.82 -20.24 -1.98
CA LYS A 185 -7.77 -20.55 -3.41
C LYS A 185 -9.16 -20.33 -4.02
N TYR A 186 -9.54 -19.05 -4.22
CA TYR A 186 -10.74 -18.71 -4.98
C TYR A 186 -10.46 -18.90 -6.46
N GLU A 187 -11.15 -19.86 -7.06
CA GLU A 187 -11.26 -20.01 -8.51
C GLU A 187 -12.56 -19.40 -9.00
N ASN A 188 -12.87 -18.19 -8.54
CA ASN A 188 -14.01 -17.47 -9.07
C ASN A 188 -13.51 -16.62 -10.27
N GLU A 189 -14.17 -16.73 -11.41
CA GLU A 189 -13.77 -16.07 -12.66
C GLU A 189 -13.70 -14.54 -12.55
N GLU A 190 -14.37 -13.92 -11.58
CA GLU A 190 -14.44 -12.47 -11.42
C GLU A 190 -13.44 -11.87 -10.41
N MET A 191 -13.05 -12.62 -9.37
CA MET A 191 -12.16 -12.11 -8.32
C MET A 191 -11.05 -13.11 -8.00
N VAL A 192 -9.81 -12.65 -8.01
CA VAL A 192 -8.63 -13.48 -7.74
C VAL A 192 -7.87 -12.92 -6.54
N SER A 193 -7.63 -13.78 -5.56
CA SER A 193 -6.74 -13.52 -4.45
C SER A 193 -5.29 -13.86 -4.82
N TYR A 194 -4.35 -13.01 -4.37
CA TYR A 194 -2.92 -13.23 -4.52
C TYR A 194 -2.29 -13.43 -3.15
N ASN A 195 -1.23 -14.25 -3.07
CA ASN A 195 -0.62 -14.58 -1.79
C ASN A 195 0.46 -13.59 -1.34
N GLY A 196 0.86 -12.64 -2.20
CA GLY A 196 1.79 -11.57 -1.85
C GLY A 196 1.55 -10.29 -2.63
N VAL A 197 2.03 -9.19 -2.10
CA VAL A 197 1.96 -7.87 -2.72
C VAL A 197 3.21 -7.05 -2.40
N SER A 198 3.67 -6.22 -3.35
CA SER A 198 4.62 -5.15 -3.07
C SER A 198 4.12 -3.80 -3.60
N PHE A 199 4.63 -2.75 -2.99
CA PHE A 199 4.36 -1.37 -3.36
C PHE A 199 5.66 -0.61 -3.52
N ASP A 200 5.78 0.14 -4.62
CA ASP A 200 6.85 1.09 -4.84
C ASP A 200 6.23 2.46 -5.11
N GLY A 201 6.58 3.43 -4.28
CA GLY A 201 6.07 4.80 -4.34
C GLY A 201 7.06 5.77 -4.93
N ALA A 202 6.54 6.88 -5.47
CA ALA A 202 7.32 8.02 -5.95
C ALA A 202 6.54 9.33 -5.77
N ALA A 203 7.24 10.46 -5.68
CA ALA A 203 6.62 11.78 -5.57
C ALA A 203 5.86 12.17 -6.84
N SER A 204 6.30 11.73 -8.03
CA SER A 204 5.65 12.04 -9.30
C SER A 204 5.49 10.80 -10.19
N LEU A 205 4.53 10.85 -11.12
CA LEU A 205 4.32 9.81 -12.13
C LEU A 205 5.54 9.69 -13.06
N GLU A 206 6.16 10.82 -13.41
CA GLU A 206 7.37 10.84 -14.24
C GLU A 206 8.49 10.03 -13.61
N GLN A 207 8.81 10.29 -12.34
CA GLN A 207 9.82 9.52 -11.60
C GLN A 207 9.47 8.04 -11.55
N LEU A 208 8.20 7.71 -11.28
CA LEU A 208 7.75 6.33 -11.22
C LEU A 208 7.94 5.60 -12.55
N LEU A 209 7.57 6.22 -13.67
CA LEU A 209 7.70 5.64 -15.01
C LEU A 209 9.16 5.58 -15.46
N THR A 210 9.96 6.61 -15.20
CA THR A 210 11.40 6.63 -15.49
C THR A 210 12.11 5.48 -14.80
N ASN A 211 11.75 5.18 -13.57
CA ASN A 211 12.33 4.04 -12.86
C ASN A 211 11.90 2.67 -13.40
N ARG A 212 10.68 2.56 -13.89
CA ARG A 212 10.23 1.31 -14.53
C ARG A 212 10.91 1.05 -15.87
N ALA A 213 11.20 2.13 -16.63
CA ALA A 213 12.02 2.08 -17.85
C ALA A 213 13.50 1.83 -17.57
N TYR A 214 13.87 1.66 -16.33
CA TYR A 214 15.17 1.72 -15.72
C TYR A 214 16.17 0.64 -16.17
N LYS A 215 15.74 -0.44 -16.79
CA LYS A 215 16.65 -1.50 -17.29
C LYS A 215 17.73 -0.96 -18.21
N GLU A 216 17.41 0.01 -19.05
CA GLU A 216 18.36 0.63 -19.98
C GLU A 216 19.42 1.48 -19.27
N ASN A 217 19.06 2.14 -18.14
CA ASN A 217 20.00 2.95 -17.37
C ASN A 217 20.91 2.13 -16.44
N GLN A 218 20.51 0.93 -16.04
CA GLN A 218 21.35 0.05 -15.21
C GLN A 218 22.59 -0.42 -15.94
N GLU A 219 22.52 -0.67 -17.24
CA GLU A 219 23.65 -1.15 -18.03
C GLU A 219 24.77 -0.11 -18.16
N THR A 220 24.47 1.16 -18.04
CA THR A 220 25.43 2.27 -18.20
C THR A 220 25.90 2.87 -16.86
N ASN A 221 25.17 2.68 -15.77
CA ASN A 221 25.48 3.28 -14.48
C ASN A 221 26.24 2.31 -13.57
N LYS A 222 27.56 2.57 -13.37
CA LYS A 222 28.45 1.73 -12.52
C LYS A 222 27.95 1.54 -11.08
N THR A 223 27.25 2.52 -10.51
CA THR A 223 26.69 2.41 -9.16
C THR A 223 25.59 1.36 -9.14
N TRP A 224 24.70 1.42 -10.11
CA TRP A 224 23.60 0.49 -10.23
C TRP A 224 24.06 -0.93 -10.60
N GLN A 225 25.07 -1.08 -11.45
CA GLN A 225 25.68 -2.39 -11.73
C GLN A 225 26.20 -3.05 -10.44
N LYS A 226 26.88 -2.27 -9.56
CA LYS A 226 27.37 -2.78 -8.26
C LYS A 226 26.21 -3.17 -7.33
N ILE A 227 25.17 -2.35 -7.28
CA ILE A 227 23.98 -2.60 -6.42
C ILE A 227 23.23 -3.81 -6.92
N GLY A 228 22.95 -3.88 -8.24
CA GLY A 228 22.30 -5.02 -8.87
C GLY A 228 23.07 -6.31 -8.64
N LYS A 229 24.42 -6.29 -8.83
CA LYS A 229 25.26 -7.44 -8.54
C LYS A 229 25.18 -7.84 -7.08
N LYS A 230 25.34 -6.89 -6.15
CA LYS A 230 25.25 -7.17 -4.71
C LYS A 230 23.89 -7.79 -4.35
N PHE A 231 22.79 -7.26 -4.88
CA PHE A 231 21.46 -7.79 -4.63
C PHE A 231 21.33 -9.22 -5.15
N THR A 232 21.76 -9.48 -6.40
CA THR A 232 21.73 -10.83 -7.00
C THR A 232 22.56 -11.82 -6.18
N ASP A 233 23.82 -11.47 -5.85
CA ASP A 233 24.71 -12.32 -5.05
C ASP A 233 24.08 -12.70 -3.68
N GLU A 234 23.44 -11.75 -2.98
CA GLU A 234 22.80 -12.02 -1.68
C GLU A 234 21.48 -12.83 -1.83
N VAL A 235 20.73 -12.59 -2.90
CA VAL A 235 19.51 -13.37 -3.22
C VAL A 235 19.88 -14.83 -3.52
N GLU A 236 20.92 -15.06 -4.33
CA GLU A 236 21.43 -16.40 -4.65
C GLU A 236 21.94 -17.11 -3.40
N LYS A 237 22.75 -16.43 -2.58
CA LYS A 237 23.28 -16.96 -1.32
C LYS A 237 22.18 -17.41 -0.35
N LYS A 238 21.04 -16.70 -0.31
CA LYS A 238 19.87 -17.08 0.49
C LYS A 238 18.96 -18.08 -0.22
N GLY A 239 19.25 -18.46 -1.47
CA GLY A 239 18.37 -19.31 -2.28
C GLY A 239 17.01 -18.67 -2.54
N ALA A 240 16.94 -17.34 -2.52
CA ALA A 240 15.71 -16.56 -2.70
C ALA A 240 15.46 -16.11 -4.15
N SER A 241 16.13 -16.77 -5.11
CA SER A 241 15.83 -16.66 -6.54
C SER A 241 14.52 -17.36 -6.87
N ASP A 242 13.87 -16.95 -7.97
CA ASP A 242 12.63 -17.53 -8.47
C ASP A 242 11.52 -17.65 -7.42
N PHE A 243 11.46 -16.64 -6.54
CA PHE A 243 10.62 -16.64 -5.35
C PHE A 243 9.13 -16.46 -5.66
N ALA A 244 8.79 -15.78 -6.74
CA ALA A 244 7.42 -15.43 -7.10
C ALA A 244 7.25 -15.06 -8.57
N THR A 245 6.01 -15.11 -9.04
CA THR A 245 5.61 -14.57 -10.34
C THR A 245 4.69 -13.37 -10.09
N ALA A 246 5.07 -12.20 -10.61
CA ALA A 246 4.16 -11.07 -10.68
C ALA A 246 3.01 -11.39 -11.65
N LYS A 247 1.77 -11.28 -11.17
CA LYS A 247 0.57 -11.62 -11.93
C LYS A 247 -0.19 -10.40 -12.41
N LYS A 248 -0.17 -9.35 -11.60
CA LYS A 248 -0.84 -8.08 -11.92
C LYS A 248 0.04 -6.94 -11.45
N THR A 249 0.14 -5.91 -12.25
CA THR A 249 0.79 -4.65 -11.89
C THR A 249 -0.16 -3.51 -12.18
N THR A 250 -0.38 -2.65 -11.21
CA THR A 250 -1.27 -1.49 -11.33
C THR A 250 -0.57 -0.23 -10.85
N ILE A 251 -0.89 0.92 -11.44
CA ILE A 251 -0.38 2.22 -11.02
C ILE A 251 -1.52 3.01 -10.42
N TRP A 252 -1.28 3.55 -9.24
CA TRP A 252 -2.23 4.28 -8.43
C TRP A 252 -1.70 5.66 -8.10
N ARG A 253 -2.58 6.66 -8.03
CA ARG A 253 -2.27 7.98 -7.47
C ARG A 253 -2.97 8.16 -6.13
N LEU A 254 -2.32 8.83 -5.22
CA LEU A 254 -2.92 9.21 -3.94
C LEU A 254 -4.01 10.27 -4.19
N VAL A 255 -5.20 10.01 -3.67
CA VAL A 255 -6.32 10.96 -3.70
C VAL A 255 -6.46 11.63 -2.35
N ASP A 256 -6.38 10.84 -1.27
CA ASP A 256 -6.54 11.32 0.09
C ASP A 256 -5.96 10.34 1.12
N GLU A 257 -5.60 10.83 2.29
CA GLU A 257 -5.11 10.00 3.40
C GLU A 257 -5.31 10.65 4.76
N THR A 258 -5.25 9.84 5.80
CA THR A 258 -5.16 10.28 7.19
C THR A 258 -4.42 9.23 8.02
N TRP A 259 -3.62 9.66 8.99
CA TRP A 259 -2.73 8.82 9.80
C TRP A 259 -2.83 9.18 11.27
N GLY A 260 -2.52 8.21 12.14
CA GLY A 260 -2.30 8.43 13.55
C GLY A 260 -0.95 9.09 13.84
N ASP A 261 -0.85 9.71 15.02
CA ASP A 261 0.41 10.26 15.53
C ASP A 261 1.37 9.17 15.99
#